data_aba8a4d42c5744ccfe36e9fd6b61e69f
#
_entry.id   aba8a4d42c5744ccfe36e9fd6b61e69f
#
_cell.length_a   1.000
_cell.length_b   1.000
_cell.length_c   1.000
_cell.angle_alpha   90.00
_cell.angle_beta   90.00
_cell.angle_gamma   90.00
#
_symmetry.space_group_name_H-M   'P 1'
#
loop_
_entity.id
_entity.type
_entity.pdbx_description
1 polymer ?
#
loop_
_entity_poly.entity_id
_entity_poly.type
_entity_poly.pdbx_seq_one_letter_code
_entity_poly.pdbx_strand_id
1 'polypeptide(L)'
;MSEVHPYIVVGSGCTGAMAAQTLVEAGAIVLMLDAGNTDDTYAKLLPEKDFTAIRQSEAKQSEYLLGKKFESISWANIGSGSQLTPPRKFMVSEVDKFLSVLSQTFFPVESLAYGGLGNGWGLGSCVFSDAELSLCGLDAAQMKAAYQTVADRIGISGAQDDINNFTTAHLYNIMPPAPVDSNQEHLRTNYNRKKEWFAQNNFFLGRTALALITKDKDHRKAYQPKDLDFYSDKDQSAYRPWITVNELNKKNNFTYKGGIIVKQFKQLENGDVEIITLNKEKNEEEVFCTRKLVLAPGVLGTARIVLRSFDKENRTLPLLCNPYAYFPCINVSQLGKTFERNTTGFSQLSLFHDRNNQGDDIAMASLYSYKSLMLFRIIKEAPVNFRDGIALMNYFMPAFVIMGLFHPEKQGATKSLNLKKDTSKITGDVLDAGYHLSETEKQKVHSTNTLFKKAMTKLGAFPVKMIDPGIGSSIHYAGVLPFEKEEKPFTLSPDGRLHGTRNIFVADGSGFCFLPGKGLTLSLMANAHSVAQNALKQN
;
A
#
# COMPACT_ATOMS: atom_id res chain seq x y z
N MET A 1 35.71 17.17 4.53
CA MET A 1 34.50 17.24 3.68
C MET A 1 33.85 15.88 3.71
N SER A 2 32.55 15.79 3.94
CA SER A 2 31.82 14.52 3.84
C SER A 2 31.92 14.00 2.40
N GLU A 3 32.01 12.68 2.23
CA GLU A 3 32.00 12.04 0.92
C GLU A 3 30.75 12.43 0.14
N VAL A 4 30.89 12.83 -1.13
CA VAL A 4 29.76 13.19 -2.00
C VAL A 4 29.34 11.96 -2.79
N HIS A 5 28.17 11.42 -2.46
CA HIS A 5 27.60 10.30 -3.17
C HIS A 5 26.98 10.72 -4.53
N PRO A 6 27.13 9.94 -5.60
CA PRO A 6 26.45 10.24 -6.87
C PRO A 6 24.93 10.34 -6.73
N TYR A 7 24.32 9.32 -6.09
CA TYR A 7 22.88 9.27 -5.81
C TYR A 7 22.62 8.86 -4.36
N ILE A 8 21.69 9.56 -3.71
CA ILE A 8 21.07 9.09 -2.47
C ILE A 8 19.58 8.88 -2.70
N VAL A 9 19.08 7.69 -2.34
CA VAL A 9 17.65 7.34 -2.32
C VAL A 9 17.19 7.26 -0.88
N VAL A 10 16.10 7.93 -0.54
CA VAL A 10 15.52 7.93 0.80
C VAL A 10 14.31 7.01 0.86
N GLY A 11 14.37 6.00 1.74
CA GLY A 11 13.31 5.02 1.94
C GLY A 11 13.48 3.73 1.15
N SER A 12 13.25 2.58 1.80
CA SER A 12 13.32 1.23 1.22
C SER A 12 11.96 0.65 0.83
N GLY A 13 10.88 1.46 0.90
CA GLY A 13 9.54 1.06 0.49
C GLY A 13 9.42 0.75 -1.01
N CYS A 14 8.21 0.43 -1.48
CA CYS A 14 7.96 0.05 -2.89
C CYS A 14 8.58 1.01 -3.90
N THR A 15 8.44 2.31 -3.68
CA THR A 15 8.96 3.35 -4.60
C THR A 15 10.46 3.52 -4.50
N GLY A 16 11.02 3.54 -3.30
CA GLY A 16 12.46 3.66 -3.11
C GLY A 16 13.24 2.46 -3.62
N ALA A 17 12.77 1.24 -3.35
CA ALA A 17 13.36 0.02 -3.88
C ALA A 17 13.36 0.01 -5.43
N MET A 18 12.26 0.44 -6.06
CA MET A 18 12.15 0.48 -7.51
C MET A 18 13.00 1.58 -8.14
N ALA A 19 13.06 2.77 -7.52
CA ALA A 19 13.95 3.85 -7.97
C ALA A 19 15.42 3.44 -7.86
N ALA A 20 15.82 2.89 -6.69
CA ALA A 20 17.19 2.42 -6.48
C ALA A 20 17.57 1.32 -7.48
N GLN A 21 16.69 0.35 -7.73
CA GLN A 21 16.93 -0.70 -8.72
C GLN A 21 17.18 -0.11 -10.11
N THR A 22 16.36 0.87 -10.51
CA THR A 22 16.52 1.52 -11.82
C THR A 22 17.85 2.23 -11.95
N LEU A 23 18.30 2.95 -10.92
CA LEU A 23 19.58 3.63 -10.90
C LEU A 23 20.76 2.64 -10.93
N VAL A 24 20.71 1.61 -10.08
CA VAL A 24 21.77 0.60 -9.97
C VAL A 24 21.93 -0.22 -11.25
N GLU A 25 20.83 -0.63 -11.87
CA GLU A 25 20.84 -1.36 -13.15
C GLU A 25 21.38 -0.51 -14.30
N ALA A 26 21.25 0.81 -14.23
CA ALA A 26 21.87 1.75 -15.18
C ALA A 26 23.36 2.04 -14.87
N GLY A 27 23.95 1.38 -13.86
CA GLY A 27 25.36 1.53 -13.48
C GLY A 27 25.65 2.66 -12.50
N ALA A 28 24.63 3.38 -11.99
CA ALA A 28 24.82 4.43 -11.00
C ALA A 28 25.23 3.87 -9.64
N ILE A 29 26.06 4.63 -8.90
CA ILE A 29 26.41 4.32 -7.50
C ILE A 29 25.35 4.94 -6.61
N VAL A 30 24.70 4.11 -5.79
CA VAL A 30 23.54 4.50 -4.98
C VAL A 30 23.79 4.20 -3.50
N LEU A 31 23.57 5.20 -2.64
CA LEU A 31 23.40 5.03 -1.20
C LEU A 31 21.89 5.11 -0.88
N MET A 32 21.34 4.10 -0.22
CA MET A 32 19.96 4.16 0.30
C MET A 32 19.99 4.45 1.80
N LEU A 33 19.27 5.52 2.20
CA LEU A 33 19.06 5.90 3.60
C LEU A 33 17.66 5.49 4.04
N ASP A 34 17.54 4.76 5.14
CA ASP A 34 16.26 4.22 5.61
C ASP A 34 16.21 4.10 7.14
N ALA A 35 15.01 4.18 7.72
CA ALA A 35 14.81 3.93 9.14
C ALA A 35 15.03 2.46 9.53
N GLY A 36 14.61 1.53 8.68
CA GLY A 36 15.06 0.15 8.64
C GLY A 36 14.66 -0.75 9.80
N ASN A 37 13.51 -0.52 10.45
CA ASN A 37 13.03 -1.42 11.51
C ASN A 37 12.78 -2.84 10.98
N THR A 38 13.21 -3.85 11.73
CA THR A 38 13.00 -5.26 11.44
C THR A 38 12.25 -5.97 12.58
N ASP A 39 11.69 -7.15 12.28
CA ASP A 39 11.12 -8.01 13.33
C ASP A 39 12.20 -8.88 13.93
N ASP A 40 12.75 -8.47 15.07
CA ASP A 40 13.76 -9.25 15.79
C ASP A 40 13.15 -10.20 16.84
N THR A 41 11.88 -10.04 17.15
CA THR A 41 11.22 -10.75 18.26
C THR A 41 10.45 -11.97 17.80
N TYR A 42 9.52 -11.78 16.87
CA TYR A 42 8.54 -12.82 16.52
C TYR A 42 8.95 -13.66 15.31
N ALA A 43 9.73 -13.12 14.37
CA ALA A 43 10.20 -13.87 13.20
C ALA A 43 10.98 -15.14 13.61
N LYS A 44 11.74 -15.07 14.71
CA LYS A 44 12.51 -16.20 15.26
C LYS A 44 11.65 -17.20 16.05
N LEU A 45 10.45 -16.80 16.50
CA LEU A 45 9.56 -17.65 17.30
C LEU A 45 8.64 -18.51 16.43
N LEU A 46 8.39 -18.11 15.19
CA LEU A 46 7.51 -18.84 14.29
C LEU A 46 8.13 -20.18 13.89
N PRO A 47 7.47 -21.31 14.21
CA PRO A 47 8.00 -22.61 13.81
C PRO A 47 7.97 -22.77 12.29
N GLU A 48 8.93 -23.54 11.76
CA GLU A 48 9.02 -23.88 10.33
C GLU A 48 7.95 -24.89 9.91
N LYS A 49 6.67 -24.56 10.16
CA LYS A 49 5.52 -25.37 9.83
C LYS A 49 4.54 -24.56 9.01
N ASP A 50 3.73 -25.23 8.23
CA ASP A 50 2.59 -24.60 7.56
C ASP A 50 1.59 -24.02 8.58
N PHE A 51 0.92 -22.92 8.20
CA PHE A 51 -0.09 -22.28 9.04
C PHE A 51 -1.14 -23.28 9.53
N THR A 52 -1.62 -24.17 8.67
CA THR A 52 -2.60 -25.21 9.03
C THR A 52 -2.05 -26.15 10.10
N ALA A 53 -0.80 -26.58 9.97
CA ALA A 53 -0.14 -27.44 10.96
C ALA A 53 0.04 -26.73 12.31
N ILE A 54 0.38 -25.44 12.29
CA ILE A 54 0.47 -24.63 13.52
C ILE A 54 -0.91 -24.52 14.17
N ARG A 55 -1.94 -24.21 13.42
CA ARG A 55 -3.32 -24.11 13.92
C ARG A 55 -3.85 -25.42 14.50
N GLN A 56 -3.38 -26.55 14.00
CA GLN A 56 -3.86 -27.88 14.46
C GLN A 56 -3.07 -28.43 15.64
N SER A 57 -1.78 -28.18 15.74
CA SER A 57 -0.91 -28.92 16.64
C SER A 57 0.03 -28.06 17.52
N GLU A 58 0.10 -26.75 17.28
CA GLU A 58 1.06 -25.91 18.01
C GLU A 58 0.42 -25.33 19.27
N ALA A 59 0.92 -25.73 20.45
CA ALA A 59 0.38 -25.31 21.73
C ALA A 59 0.57 -23.80 21.99
N LYS A 60 1.64 -23.18 21.44
CA LYS A 60 1.95 -21.76 21.60
C LYS A 60 1.38 -20.87 20.50
N GLN A 61 0.46 -21.37 19.70
CA GLN A 61 -0.06 -20.63 18.55
C GLN A 61 -0.70 -19.26 18.96
N SER A 62 -1.29 -19.15 20.12
CA SER A 62 -1.82 -17.87 20.60
C SER A 62 -0.72 -16.84 20.82
N GLU A 63 0.44 -17.24 21.32
CA GLU A 63 1.60 -16.35 21.49
C GLU A 63 2.10 -15.82 20.15
N TYR A 64 2.18 -16.69 19.13
CA TYR A 64 2.66 -16.30 17.81
C TYR A 64 1.68 -15.39 17.06
N LEU A 65 0.38 -15.66 17.20
CA LEU A 65 -0.66 -14.97 16.45
C LEU A 65 -1.18 -13.70 17.15
N LEU A 66 -1.16 -13.69 18.47
CA LEU A 66 -1.74 -12.61 19.26
C LEU A 66 -0.69 -11.84 20.08
N GLY A 67 0.48 -12.42 20.28
CA GLY A 67 1.53 -11.91 21.16
C GLY A 67 1.35 -12.40 22.60
N LYS A 68 2.45 -12.38 23.37
CA LYS A 68 2.48 -12.82 24.78
C LYS A 68 1.50 -12.05 25.68
N LYS A 69 1.26 -10.78 25.36
CA LYS A 69 0.36 -9.87 26.08
C LYS A 69 -0.90 -9.55 25.28
N PHE A 70 -1.23 -10.34 24.27
CA PHE A 70 -2.32 -10.08 23.33
C PHE A 70 -2.23 -8.71 22.65
N GLU A 71 -1.01 -8.23 22.45
CA GLU A 71 -0.72 -6.91 21.89
C GLU A 71 -1.19 -6.72 20.43
N SER A 72 -1.50 -7.81 19.71
CA SER A 72 -2.10 -7.74 18.37
C SER A 72 -3.60 -7.50 18.39
N ILE A 73 -4.23 -7.57 19.56
CA ILE A 73 -5.65 -7.26 19.72
C ILE A 73 -5.76 -5.81 20.13
N SER A 74 -6.29 -4.98 19.24
CA SER A 74 -6.67 -3.62 19.64
C SER A 74 -8.00 -3.67 20.39
N TRP A 75 -8.01 -3.17 21.62
CA TRP A 75 -9.20 -3.16 22.48
C TRP A 75 -10.03 -1.89 22.30
N ALA A 76 -9.44 -0.84 21.76
CA ALA A 76 -10.03 0.49 21.78
C ALA A 76 -10.69 0.92 20.47
N ASN A 77 -10.09 0.67 19.30
CA ASN A 77 -10.61 1.11 18.00
C ASN A 77 -10.21 0.17 16.87
N ILE A 78 -11.07 0.10 15.84
CA ILE A 78 -10.83 -0.65 14.61
C ILE A 78 -10.06 0.26 13.64
N GLY A 79 -8.80 0.57 13.94
CA GLY A 79 -7.92 1.19 12.96
C GLY A 79 -7.24 0.14 12.06
N SER A 80 -6.78 0.53 10.89
CA SER A 80 -6.07 -0.36 9.96
C SER A 80 -4.84 -1.04 10.57
N GLY A 81 -4.16 -0.39 11.53
CA GLY A 81 -3.04 -0.97 12.28
C GLY A 81 -3.45 -2.06 13.29
N SER A 82 -4.73 -2.18 13.65
CA SER A 82 -5.23 -3.17 14.61
C SER A 82 -5.28 -4.60 14.05
N GLN A 83 -5.11 -4.78 12.76
CA GLN A 83 -5.08 -6.07 12.08
C GLN A 83 -3.66 -6.67 12.00
N LEU A 84 -2.65 -5.96 12.50
CA LEU A 84 -1.27 -6.44 12.45
C LEU A 84 -1.04 -7.50 13.54
N THR A 85 -0.61 -8.68 13.10
CA THR A 85 -0.13 -9.74 13.98
C THR A 85 1.20 -9.35 14.64
N PRO A 86 1.61 -9.98 15.73
CA PRO A 86 2.89 -9.70 16.37
C PRO A 86 4.07 -9.69 15.39
N PRO A 87 4.21 -10.66 14.46
CA PRO A 87 5.27 -10.65 13.46
C PRO A 87 5.26 -9.45 12.50
N ARG A 88 4.18 -8.71 12.43
CA ARG A 88 4.03 -7.53 11.57
C ARG A 88 4.02 -6.20 12.31
N LYS A 89 4.04 -6.21 13.63
CA LYS A 89 4.03 -4.98 14.44
C LYS A 89 5.24 -4.08 14.20
N PHE A 90 6.39 -4.67 13.82
CA PHE A 90 7.58 -3.90 13.46
C PHE A 90 7.31 -2.84 12.39
N MET A 91 6.29 -3.05 11.54
CA MET A 91 5.91 -2.10 10.49
C MET A 91 5.49 -0.74 11.04
N VAL A 92 4.85 -0.71 12.21
CA VAL A 92 4.37 0.51 12.86
C VAL A 92 5.14 0.85 14.14
N SER A 93 6.22 0.12 14.43
CA SER A 93 7.05 0.39 15.60
C SER A 93 7.73 1.75 15.48
N GLU A 94 7.75 2.50 16.60
CA GLU A 94 8.38 3.80 16.75
C GLU A 94 7.79 4.92 15.86
N VAL A 95 6.70 4.67 15.13
CA VAL A 95 6.07 5.68 14.25
C VAL A 95 5.65 6.91 15.07
N ASP A 96 4.97 6.74 16.20
CA ASP A 96 4.55 7.85 17.04
C ASP A 96 5.73 8.66 17.63
N LYS A 97 6.89 8.02 17.77
CA LYS A 97 8.11 8.66 18.29
C LYS A 97 8.74 9.60 17.28
N PHE A 98 8.81 9.21 16.00
CA PHE A 98 9.54 9.93 14.96
C PHE A 98 8.64 10.59 13.91
N LEU A 99 7.41 10.09 13.72
CA LEU A 99 6.48 10.53 12.69
C LEU A 99 5.14 10.97 13.29
N SER A 100 5.18 11.75 14.37
CA SER A 100 3.99 12.20 15.08
C SER A 100 3.00 12.91 14.15
N VAL A 101 1.71 12.58 14.29
CA VAL A 101 0.60 13.21 13.58
C VAL A 101 -0.43 13.75 14.58
N LEU A 102 -0.87 14.97 14.35
CA LEU A 102 -1.98 15.60 15.06
C LEU A 102 -3.17 15.70 14.09
N SER A 103 -4.23 14.98 14.36
CA SER A 103 -5.46 15.06 13.57
C SER A 103 -6.66 14.49 14.32
N GLN A 104 -7.84 15.05 14.05
CA GLN A 104 -9.12 14.51 14.49
C GLN A 104 -9.92 13.87 13.34
N THR A 105 -9.45 14.01 12.10
CA THR A 105 -10.21 13.63 10.90
C THR A 105 -9.40 12.82 9.89
N PHE A 106 -8.11 12.61 10.17
CA PHE A 106 -7.20 11.84 9.33
C PHE A 106 -6.32 10.94 10.21
N PHE A 107 -6.41 9.63 10.02
CA PHE A 107 -5.74 8.63 10.85
C PHE A 107 -4.83 7.77 9.99
N PRO A 108 -3.66 8.29 9.58
CA PRO A 108 -2.77 7.58 8.68
C PRO A 108 -2.05 6.42 9.36
N VAL A 109 -1.63 5.46 8.54
CA VAL A 109 -0.66 4.45 8.90
C VAL A 109 0.64 4.75 8.16
N GLU A 110 1.72 4.90 8.90
CA GLU A 110 3.07 5.09 8.38
C GLU A 110 3.97 3.94 8.85
N SER A 111 5.16 3.84 8.28
CA SER A 111 6.07 2.74 8.58
C SER A 111 7.52 3.21 8.54
N LEU A 112 8.27 2.77 9.54
CA LEU A 112 9.73 2.89 9.60
C LEU A 112 10.43 1.56 9.32
N ALA A 113 9.69 0.58 8.81
CA ALA A 113 10.21 -0.76 8.55
C ALA A 113 11.12 -0.82 7.32
N TYR A 114 12.09 -1.71 7.33
CA TYR A 114 12.81 -2.16 6.14
C TYR A 114 11.83 -2.73 5.13
N GLY A 115 11.65 -2.05 3.99
CA GLY A 115 10.59 -2.32 3.01
C GLY A 115 9.30 -1.52 3.21
N GLY A 116 9.22 -0.68 4.25
CA GLY A 116 8.10 0.22 4.50
C GLY A 116 6.74 -0.45 4.58
N LEU A 117 5.68 0.27 4.24
CA LEU A 117 4.30 -0.24 4.14
C LEU A 117 4.15 -1.36 3.10
N GLY A 118 5.12 -1.51 2.18
CA GLY A 118 5.15 -2.62 1.23
C GLY A 118 5.22 -4.01 1.87
N ASN A 119 5.58 -4.12 3.15
CA ASN A 119 5.52 -5.38 3.90
C ASN A 119 4.09 -5.87 4.15
N GLY A 120 3.13 -4.96 4.21
CA GLY A 120 1.73 -5.24 4.53
C GLY A 120 0.74 -5.03 3.40
N TRP A 121 1.19 -4.64 2.20
CA TRP A 121 0.26 -4.40 1.11
C TRP A 121 -0.42 -5.68 0.61
N GLY A 122 -1.66 -5.54 0.12
CA GLY A 122 -2.49 -6.66 -0.31
C GLY A 122 -2.14 -7.21 -1.71
N LEU A 123 -1.00 -6.83 -2.30
CA LEU A 123 -0.50 -7.25 -3.61
C LEU A 123 -1.38 -6.90 -4.81
N GLY A 124 -2.53 -6.27 -4.60
CA GLY A 124 -3.45 -5.90 -5.67
C GLY A 124 -2.77 -5.01 -6.72
N SER A 125 -2.67 -5.50 -7.94
CA SER A 125 -1.97 -4.85 -9.05
C SER A 125 -2.99 -4.27 -10.02
N CYS A 126 -3.06 -2.94 -10.09
CA CYS A 126 -3.91 -2.21 -11.01
C CYS A 126 -3.09 -1.27 -11.86
N VAL A 127 -3.44 -1.17 -13.14
CA VAL A 127 -2.97 -0.11 -14.03
C VAL A 127 -3.99 1.03 -14.07
N PHE A 128 -3.52 2.25 -14.25
CA PHE A 128 -4.40 3.39 -14.47
C PHE A 128 -4.74 3.51 -15.97
N SER A 129 -5.96 3.90 -16.28
CA SER A 129 -6.36 4.24 -17.64
C SER A 129 -5.64 5.50 -18.12
N ASP A 130 -5.63 5.75 -19.42
CA ASP A 130 -5.03 6.98 -19.99
C ASP A 130 -5.70 8.24 -19.42
N ALA A 131 -7.01 8.18 -19.17
CA ALA A 131 -7.75 9.27 -18.53
C ALA A 131 -7.32 9.47 -17.07
N GLU A 132 -7.20 8.41 -16.29
CA GLU A 132 -6.70 8.48 -14.89
C GLU A 132 -5.24 8.97 -14.84
N LEU A 133 -4.37 8.50 -15.74
CA LEU A 133 -2.98 8.96 -15.84
C LEU A 133 -2.91 10.47 -16.12
N SER A 134 -3.73 10.94 -17.05
CA SER A 134 -3.85 12.38 -17.35
C SER A 134 -4.32 13.19 -16.13
N LEU A 135 -5.31 12.70 -15.40
CA LEU A 135 -5.77 13.34 -14.15
C LEU A 135 -4.70 13.32 -13.05
N CYS A 136 -3.85 12.30 -13.02
CA CYS A 136 -2.73 12.22 -12.09
C CYS A 136 -1.55 13.15 -12.47
N GLY A 137 -1.55 13.74 -13.66
CA GLY A 137 -0.44 14.54 -14.18
C GLY A 137 0.70 13.69 -14.77
N LEU A 138 0.44 12.45 -15.16
CA LEU A 138 1.43 11.47 -15.64
C LEU A 138 1.34 11.26 -17.14
N ASP A 139 2.49 11.03 -17.80
CA ASP A 139 2.55 10.67 -19.21
C ASP A 139 2.15 9.20 -19.42
N ALA A 140 1.10 8.97 -20.22
CA ALA A 140 0.54 7.64 -20.43
C ALA A 140 1.52 6.68 -21.16
N ALA A 141 2.30 7.17 -22.12
CA ALA A 141 3.23 6.33 -22.86
C ALA A 141 4.41 5.89 -21.98
N GLN A 142 4.97 6.83 -21.21
CA GLN A 142 6.03 6.55 -20.25
C GLN A 142 5.55 5.57 -19.16
N MET A 143 4.35 5.78 -18.64
CA MET A 143 3.77 4.91 -17.60
C MET A 143 3.48 3.50 -18.10
N LYS A 144 2.99 3.31 -19.33
CA LYS A 144 2.77 1.98 -19.93
C LYS A 144 4.09 1.19 -20.03
N ALA A 145 5.15 1.83 -20.48
CA ALA A 145 6.48 1.21 -20.53
C ALA A 145 7.01 0.87 -19.13
N ALA A 146 6.81 1.78 -18.18
CA ALA A 146 7.22 1.58 -16.79
C ALA A 146 6.42 0.46 -16.11
N TYR A 147 5.11 0.34 -16.34
CA TYR A 147 4.30 -0.77 -15.85
C TYR A 147 4.85 -2.13 -16.29
N GLN A 148 5.23 -2.26 -17.56
CA GLN A 148 5.82 -3.51 -18.06
C GLN A 148 7.14 -3.82 -17.35
N THR A 149 8.04 -2.84 -17.23
CA THR A 149 9.33 -3.03 -16.55
C THR A 149 9.12 -3.47 -15.09
N VAL A 150 8.19 -2.83 -14.39
CA VAL A 150 7.88 -3.20 -13.00
C VAL A 150 7.26 -4.59 -12.93
N ALA A 151 6.32 -4.92 -13.81
CA ALA A 151 5.69 -6.24 -13.85
C ALA A 151 6.71 -7.36 -14.07
N ASP A 152 7.68 -7.13 -14.98
CA ASP A 152 8.76 -8.10 -15.24
C ASP A 152 9.68 -8.28 -14.03
N ARG A 153 9.97 -7.21 -13.28
CA ARG A 153 10.80 -7.28 -12.07
C ARG A 153 10.10 -8.02 -10.92
N ILE A 154 8.86 -7.65 -10.61
CA ILE A 154 8.19 -8.16 -9.41
C ILE A 154 7.44 -9.48 -9.62
N GLY A 155 7.02 -9.77 -10.84
CA GLY A 155 6.14 -10.89 -11.19
C GLY A 155 4.68 -10.61 -10.80
N ILE A 156 3.79 -10.66 -11.79
CA ILE A 156 2.35 -10.44 -11.60
C ILE A 156 1.58 -11.65 -12.10
N SER A 157 0.63 -12.13 -11.30
CA SER A 157 -0.36 -13.12 -11.70
C SER A 157 -1.71 -12.45 -11.95
N GLY A 158 -2.46 -12.94 -12.93
CA GLY A 158 -3.76 -12.38 -13.29
C GLY A 158 -4.47 -13.20 -14.36
N ALA A 159 -5.69 -12.81 -14.70
CA ALA A 159 -6.50 -13.45 -15.72
C ALA A 159 -6.85 -12.49 -16.84
N GLN A 160 -7.08 -13.04 -18.03
CA GLN A 160 -7.69 -12.32 -19.15
C GLN A 160 -9.21 -12.44 -19.01
N ASP A 161 -9.83 -11.49 -18.30
CA ASP A 161 -11.27 -11.46 -18.02
C ASP A 161 -11.81 -10.03 -18.06
N ASP A 162 -13.01 -9.80 -17.57
CA ASP A 162 -13.72 -8.53 -17.71
C ASP A 162 -13.04 -7.35 -16.99
N ILE A 163 -12.10 -7.60 -16.08
CA ILE A 163 -11.34 -6.55 -15.38
C ILE A 163 -9.94 -6.30 -15.94
N ASN A 164 -9.58 -6.97 -17.03
CA ASN A 164 -8.25 -6.86 -17.60
C ASN A 164 -7.84 -5.40 -17.87
N ASN A 165 -8.76 -4.58 -18.35
CA ASN A 165 -8.51 -3.16 -18.64
C ASN A 165 -8.15 -2.31 -17.40
N PHE A 166 -8.49 -2.78 -16.21
CA PHE A 166 -8.21 -2.09 -14.95
C PHE A 166 -6.97 -2.63 -14.22
N THR A 167 -6.50 -3.82 -14.61
CA THR A 167 -5.49 -4.56 -13.85
C THR A 167 -4.22 -4.84 -14.65
N THR A 168 -4.33 -5.53 -15.78
CA THR A 168 -3.18 -6.01 -16.55
C THR A 168 -3.19 -5.55 -18.01
N ALA A 169 -3.99 -4.53 -18.34
CA ALA A 169 -3.98 -3.95 -19.67
C ALA A 169 -2.56 -3.55 -20.08
N HIS A 170 -2.18 -3.90 -21.29
CA HIS A 170 -0.88 -3.63 -21.88
C HIS A 170 0.32 -4.35 -21.22
N LEU A 171 0.06 -5.27 -20.25
CA LEU A 171 1.12 -6.08 -19.67
C LEU A 171 1.27 -7.41 -20.40
N TYR A 172 2.52 -7.81 -20.60
CA TYR A 172 2.90 -9.09 -21.17
C TYR A 172 3.44 -10.01 -20.06
N ASN A 173 3.59 -11.29 -20.35
CA ASN A 173 4.18 -12.27 -19.43
C ASN A 173 3.48 -12.40 -18.07
N ILE A 174 2.17 -12.12 -18.03
CA ILE A 174 1.36 -12.29 -16.83
C ILE A 174 1.26 -13.78 -16.49
N MET A 175 1.56 -14.13 -15.26
CA MET A 175 1.47 -15.50 -14.76
C MET A 175 0.01 -15.92 -14.58
N PRO A 176 -0.30 -17.22 -14.59
CA PRO A 176 -1.65 -17.69 -14.27
C PRO A 176 -2.17 -17.13 -12.96
N PRO A 177 -3.47 -16.85 -12.83
CA PRO A 177 -4.03 -16.28 -11.62
C PRO A 177 -3.92 -17.25 -10.43
N ALA A 178 -3.78 -16.71 -9.23
CA ALA A 178 -3.83 -17.49 -8.00
C ALA A 178 -5.17 -18.24 -7.85
N PRO A 179 -5.23 -19.41 -7.20
CA PRO A 179 -6.47 -20.16 -7.05
C PRO A 179 -7.52 -19.37 -6.25
N VAL A 180 -8.79 -19.59 -6.55
CA VAL A 180 -9.93 -19.08 -5.76
C VAL A 180 -10.58 -20.22 -4.99
N ASP A 181 -11.22 -19.91 -3.88
CA ASP A 181 -12.03 -20.88 -3.14
C ASP A 181 -13.46 -21.02 -3.72
N SER A 182 -14.20 -22.01 -3.25
CA SER A 182 -15.55 -22.30 -3.72
C SER A 182 -16.54 -21.17 -3.46
N ASN A 183 -16.33 -20.37 -2.42
CA ASN A 183 -17.16 -19.22 -2.12
C ASN A 183 -17.00 -18.13 -3.19
N GLN A 184 -15.78 -17.77 -3.51
CA GLN A 184 -15.47 -16.78 -4.56
C GLN A 184 -15.86 -17.31 -5.96
N GLU A 185 -15.66 -18.60 -6.22
CA GLU A 185 -16.09 -19.22 -7.48
C GLU A 185 -17.61 -19.17 -7.64
N HIS A 186 -18.38 -19.34 -6.56
CA HIS A 186 -19.82 -19.16 -6.59
C HIS A 186 -20.23 -17.73 -6.96
N LEU A 187 -19.53 -16.70 -6.42
CA LEU A 187 -19.77 -15.31 -6.81
C LEU A 187 -19.50 -15.09 -8.30
N ARG A 188 -18.41 -15.66 -8.83
CA ARG A 188 -18.04 -15.57 -10.24
C ARG A 188 -19.08 -16.25 -11.14
N THR A 189 -19.59 -17.41 -10.73
CA THR A 189 -20.67 -18.10 -11.43
C THR A 189 -21.95 -17.26 -11.47
N ASN A 190 -22.32 -16.61 -10.37
CA ASN A 190 -23.49 -15.75 -10.33
C ASN A 190 -23.30 -14.46 -11.17
N TYR A 191 -22.08 -13.92 -11.22
CA TYR A 191 -21.73 -12.84 -12.13
C TYR A 191 -21.99 -13.21 -13.57
N ASN A 192 -21.47 -14.36 -14.03
CA ASN A 192 -21.63 -14.84 -15.40
C ASN A 192 -23.10 -15.07 -15.77
N ARG A 193 -23.92 -15.60 -14.83
CA ARG A 193 -25.36 -15.78 -15.03
C ARG A 193 -26.14 -14.47 -15.15
N LYS A 194 -25.64 -13.37 -14.58
CA LYS A 194 -26.29 -12.08 -14.53
C LYS A 194 -25.47 -11.00 -15.25
N LYS A 195 -24.64 -11.40 -16.19
CA LYS A 195 -23.65 -10.54 -16.87
C LYS A 195 -24.30 -9.30 -17.50
N GLU A 196 -25.48 -9.42 -18.08
CA GLU A 196 -26.21 -8.30 -18.66
C GLU A 196 -26.53 -7.20 -17.62
N TRP A 197 -27.00 -7.60 -16.43
CA TRP A 197 -27.27 -6.64 -15.37
C TRP A 197 -26.01 -5.89 -14.93
N PHE A 198 -24.89 -6.61 -14.79
CA PHE A 198 -23.60 -6.00 -14.42
C PHE A 198 -23.12 -5.03 -15.50
N ALA A 199 -23.17 -5.43 -16.77
CA ALA A 199 -22.80 -4.57 -17.90
C ALA A 199 -23.67 -3.31 -18.00
N GLN A 200 -24.99 -3.43 -17.87
CA GLN A 200 -25.93 -2.28 -17.89
C GLN A 200 -25.70 -1.31 -16.72
N ASN A 201 -25.07 -1.74 -15.65
CA ASN A 201 -24.74 -0.90 -14.50
C ASN A 201 -23.22 -0.58 -14.41
N ASN A 202 -22.45 -0.80 -15.47
CA ASN A 202 -21.00 -0.55 -15.57
C ASN A 202 -20.18 -1.23 -14.46
N PHE A 203 -20.58 -2.45 -14.07
CA PHE A 203 -19.83 -3.28 -13.14
C PHE A 203 -19.08 -4.39 -13.87
N PHE A 204 -17.84 -4.60 -13.46
CA PHE A 204 -16.93 -5.60 -14.01
C PHE A 204 -16.33 -6.43 -12.89
N LEU A 205 -16.50 -7.74 -12.92
CA LEU A 205 -15.93 -8.68 -11.95
C LEU A 205 -14.92 -9.60 -12.62
N GLY A 206 -13.79 -9.80 -11.97
CA GLY A 206 -12.78 -10.75 -12.44
C GLY A 206 -11.81 -11.18 -11.35
N ARG A 207 -10.83 -11.96 -11.76
CA ARG A 207 -9.75 -12.47 -10.90
C ARG A 207 -8.80 -11.33 -10.54
N THR A 208 -8.58 -11.11 -9.26
CA THR A 208 -7.65 -10.07 -8.82
C THR A 208 -6.25 -10.35 -9.38
N ALA A 209 -5.67 -9.35 -10.06
CA ALA A 209 -4.26 -9.39 -10.41
C ALA A 209 -3.43 -9.08 -9.15
N LEU A 210 -2.42 -9.91 -8.91
CA LEU A 210 -1.60 -9.84 -7.69
C LEU A 210 -0.10 -9.81 -8.04
N ALA A 211 0.67 -9.04 -7.32
CA ALA A 211 2.13 -9.12 -7.35
C ALA A 211 2.62 -10.39 -6.62
N LEU A 212 2.15 -11.51 -7.11
CA LEU A 212 2.33 -12.85 -6.57
C LEU A 212 2.76 -13.78 -7.70
N ILE A 213 3.91 -14.44 -7.58
CA ILE A 213 4.35 -15.38 -8.60
C ILE A 213 3.66 -16.73 -8.43
N THR A 214 3.07 -17.24 -9.49
CA THR A 214 2.40 -18.57 -9.54
C THR A 214 3.22 -19.58 -10.36
N LYS A 215 4.38 -19.17 -10.84
CA LYS A 215 5.45 -19.98 -11.42
C LYS A 215 6.76 -19.54 -10.81
N ASP A 216 7.72 -20.44 -10.70
CA ASP A 216 9.07 -20.09 -10.22
C ASP A 216 9.66 -18.94 -11.08
N LYS A 217 10.28 -17.99 -10.41
CA LYS A 217 10.94 -16.84 -11.02
C LYS A 217 12.24 -16.53 -10.30
N ASP A 218 13.36 -16.64 -11.01
CA ASP A 218 14.70 -16.46 -10.45
C ASP A 218 14.91 -17.39 -9.23
N HIS A 219 15.24 -16.85 -8.07
CA HIS A 219 15.38 -17.60 -6.81
C HIS A 219 14.05 -17.73 -6.03
N ARG A 220 12.98 -17.08 -6.48
CA ARG A 220 11.66 -17.08 -5.84
C ARG A 220 10.85 -18.29 -6.29
N LYS A 221 10.11 -18.91 -5.36
CA LYS A 221 9.29 -20.09 -5.64
C LYS A 221 7.83 -19.74 -5.83
N ALA A 222 7.17 -20.51 -6.70
CA ALA A 222 5.75 -20.37 -6.98
C ALA A 222 4.91 -20.45 -5.70
N TYR A 223 3.94 -19.56 -5.60
CA TYR A 223 3.01 -19.49 -4.48
C TYR A 223 2.31 -20.83 -4.26
N GLN A 224 2.41 -21.32 -3.06
CA GLN A 224 1.56 -22.38 -2.55
C GLN A 224 0.49 -21.77 -1.66
N PRO A 225 -0.77 -22.20 -1.72
CA PRO A 225 -1.85 -21.63 -0.92
C PRO A 225 -1.52 -21.71 0.58
N LYS A 226 -1.04 -20.59 1.12
CA LYS A 226 -0.67 -20.41 2.54
C LYS A 226 -1.24 -19.07 2.99
N ASP A 227 -1.50 -18.94 4.28
CA ASP A 227 -1.87 -17.66 4.86
C ASP A 227 -0.63 -16.80 5.08
N LEU A 228 -0.22 -16.06 4.05
CA LEU A 228 0.93 -15.15 4.09
C LEU A 228 0.66 -13.88 4.92
N ASP A 229 -0.55 -13.70 5.44
CA ASP A 229 -0.84 -12.56 6.32
C ASP A 229 -0.18 -12.70 7.69
N PHE A 230 0.20 -13.91 8.07
CA PHE A 230 0.76 -14.20 9.38
C PHE A 230 2.22 -14.61 9.37
N TYR A 231 2.72 -15.17 8.28
CA TYR A 231 4.05 -15.75 8.21
C TYR A 231 4.95 -15.04 7.21
N SER A 232 6.24 -15.12 7.51
CA SER A 232 7.25 -14.77 6.52
C SER A 232 7.09 -15.69 5.31
N ASP A 233 7.01 -15.12 4.15
CA ASP A 233 7.00 -15.84 2.88
C ASP A 233 8.42 -16.32 2.56
N LYS A 234 8.80 -17.51 3.04
CA LYS A 234 10.13 -18.08 2.80
C LYS A 234 10.40 -18.31 1.31
N ASP A 235 9.36 -18.59 0.56
CA ASP A 235 9.43 -18.81 -0.88
C ASP A 235 9.50 -17.49 -1.67
N GLN A 236 9.33 -16.35 -0.99
CA GLN A 236 9.29 -15.01 -1.58
C GLN A 236 8.29 -14.91 -2.74
N SER A 237 7.21 -15.68 -2.65
CA SER A 237 6.19 -15.74 -3.70
C SER A 237 5.42 -14.43 -3.83
N ALA A 238 5.15 -13.76 -2.71
CA ALA A 238 4.56 -12.42 -2.65
C ALA A 238 5.65 -11.35 -2.75
N TYR A 239 5.49 -10.40 -3.66
CA TYR A 239 6.46 -9.32 -3.76
C TYR A 239 6.42 -8.41 -2.53
N ARG A 240 7.59 -8.24 -1.91
CA ARG A 240 7.86 -7.27 -0.85
C ARG A 240 9.10 -6.47 -1.23
N PRO A 241 9.16 -5.15 -0.96
CA PRO A 241 10.29 -4.31 -1.40
C PRO A 241 11.66 -4.76 -0.91
N TRP A 242 11.71 -5.36 0.29
CA TRP A 242 12.95 -5.89 0.85
C TRP A 242 13.58 -6.98 -0.02
N ILE A 243 12.80 -7.69 -0.86
CA ILE A 243 13.34 -8.66 -1.84
C ILE A 243 14.28 -7.92 -2.79
N THR A 244 13.80 -6.81 -3.38
CA THR A 244 14.60 -5.97 -4.27
C THR A 244 15.81 -5.39 -3.56
N VAL A 245 15.65 -4.83 -2.35
CA VAL A 245 16.78 -4.24 -1.62
C VAL A 245 17.83 -5.27 -1.26
N ASN A 246 17.41 -6.50 -0.87
CA ASN A 246 18.35 -7.61 -0.61
C ASN A 246 19.13 -8.01 -1.87
N GLU A 247 18.51 -8.00 -3.06
CA GLU A 247 19.22 -8.26 -4.31
C GLU A 247 20.18 -7.12 -4.67
N LEU A 248 19.81 -5.88 -4.41
CA LEU A 248 20.69 -4.73 -4.61
C LEU A 248 21.89 -4.76 -3.67
N ASN A 249 21.73 -5.21 -2.43
CA ASN A 249 22.83 -5.36 -1.47
C ASN A 249 23.94 -6.34 -1.93
N LYS A 250 23.68 -7.16 -2.94
CA LYS A 250 24.68 -8.03 -3.57
C LYS A 250 25.49 -7.31 -4.66
N LYS A 251 25.15 -6.06 -5.02
CA LYS A 251 25.78 -5.28 -6.08
C LYS A 251 26.85 -4.34 -5.51
N ASN A 252 27.99 -4.22 -6.19
CA ASN A 252 29.09 -3.36 -5.75
C ASN A 252 28.79 -1.86 -5.83
N ASN A 253 27.79 -1.46 -6.58
CA ASN A 253 27.38 -0.07 -6.78
C ASN A 253 26.13 0.31 -5.93
N PHE A 254 25.82 -0.48 -4.92
CA PHE A 254 24.72 -0.19 -4.00
C PHE A 254 25.16 -0.34 -2.54
N THR A 255 24.75 0.60 -1.71
CA THR A 255 24.96 0.55 -0.26
C THR A 255 23.64 0.89 0.45
N TYR A 256 23.24 0.07 1.40
CA TYR A 256 22.11 0.32 2.28
C TYR A 256 22.59 0.78 3.66
N LYS A 257 22.01 1.87 4.17
CA LYS A 257 22.25 2.37 5.53
C LYS A 257 20.92 2.51 6.27
N GLY A 258 20.65 1.57 7.18
CA GLY A 258 19.51 1.60 8.10
C GLY A 258 19.75 2.45 9.33
N GLY A 259 18.72 2.61 10.17
CA GLY A 259 18.78 3.40 11.40
C GLY A 259 18.74 4.92 11.17
N ILE A 260 18.47 5.39 9.95
CA ILE A 260 18.58 6.78 9.54
C ILE A 260 17.20 7.37 9.22
N ILE A 261 16.85 8.44 9.90
CA ILE A 261 15.66 9.25 9.60
C ILE A 261 16.11 10.53 8.94
N VAL A 262 15.76 10.73 7.68
CA VAL A 262 16.03 11.97 6.95
C VAL A 262 15.10 13.05 7.46
N LYS A 263 15.66 14.15 7.96
CA LYS A 263 14.92 15.30 8.49
C LYS A 263 14.65 16.34 7.43
N GLN A 264 15.69 16.80 6.75
CA GLN A 264 15.63 17.86 5.76
C GLN A 264 16.83 17.80 4.81
N PHE A 265 16.79 18.56 3.75
CA PHE A 265 17.88 18.78 2.80
C PHE A 265 18.19 20.27 2.62
N LYS A 266 19.37 20.55 2.11
CA LYS A 266 19.79 21.88 1.67
C LYS A 266 20.54 21.77 0.35
N GLN A 267 20.08 22.46 -0.68
CA GLN A 267 20.82 22.56 -1.93
C GLN A 267 21.94 23.56 -1.80
N LEU A 268 23.15 23.16 -2.14
CA LEU A 268 24.36 23.96 -2.11
C LEU A 268 24.53 24.76 -3.42
N GLU A 269 25.37 25.78 -3.40
CA GLU A 269 25.62 26.64 -4.57
C GLU A 269 26.18 25.86 -5.78
N ASN A 270 27.02 24.86 -5.54
CA ASN A 270 27.57 23.98 -6.57
C ASN A 270 26.54 22.98 -7.14
N GLY A 271 25.32 22.96 -6.62
CA GLY A 271 24.24 22.06 -7.02
C GLY A 271 24.17 20.75 -6.23
N ASP A 272 25.17 20.41 -5.43
CA ASP A 272 25.10 19.27 -4.52
C ASP A 272 24.02 19.47 -3.46
N VAL A 273 23.58 18.38 -2.85
CA VAL A 273 22.53 18.39 -1.84
C VAL A 273 23.09 17.86 -0.52
N GLU A 274 23.04 18.68 0.50
CA GLU A 274 23.31 18.29 1.88
C GLU A 274 22.03 17.74 2.51
N ILE A 275 22.12 16.59 3.19
CA ILE A 275 21.00 15.89 3.80
C ILE A 275 21.25 15.78 5.30
N ILE A 276 20.39 16.40 6.08
CA ILE A 276 20.44 16.37 7.54
C ILE A 276 19.54 15.25 8.01
N THR A 277 20.10 14.35 8.79
CA THR A 277 19.45 13.13 9.26
C THR A 277 19.54 12.99 10.77
N LEU A 278 18.72 12.12 11.32
CA LEU A 278 18.80 11.66 12.71
C LEU A 278 19.14 10.18 12.72
N ASN A 279 20.25 9.80 13.32
CA ASN A 279 20.53 8.41 13.67
C ASN A 279 19.63 8.02 14.85
N LYS A 280 18.69 7.12 14.62
CA LYS A 280 17.66 6.80 15.62
C LYS A 280 18.18 6.01 16.83
N GLU A 281 19.32 5.32 16.69
CA GLU A 281 19.92 4.54 17.77
C GLU A 281 20.75 5.43 18.70
N LYS A 282 21.54 6.34 18.09
CA LYS A 282 22.41 7.27 18.82
C LYS A 282 21.68 8.53 19.26
N ASN A 283 20.56 8.85 18.61
CA ASN A 283 19.84 10.12 18.75
C ASN A 283 20.73 11.35 18.43
N GLU A 284 21.58 11.21 17.44
CA GLU A 284 22.52 12.22 16.98
C GLU A 284 22.24 12.59 15.52
N GLU A 285 22.52 13.83 15.14
CA GLU A 285 22.45 14.25 13.76
C GLU A 285 23.65 13.75 12.97
N GLU A 286 23.40 13.23 11.78
CA GLU A 286 24.40 12.86 10.79
C GLU A 286 24.11 13.63 9.49
N VAL A 287 25.16 14.02 8.77
CA VAL A 287 25.05 14.76 7.52
C VAL A 287 25.64 13.96 6.37
N PHE A 288 24.88 13.85 5.29
CA PHE A 288 25.29 13.23 4.03
C PHE A 288 25.29 14.26 2.91
N CYS A 289 26.14 14.06 1.90
CA CYS A 289 26.16 14.89 0.69
C CYS A 289 25.92 14.01 -0.55
N THR A 290 25.16 14.53 -1.52
CA THR A 290 24.91 13.84 -2.78
C THR A 290 24.82 14.80 -3.97
N ARG A 291 25.15 14.32 -5.16
CA ARG A 291 24.88 15.07 -6.40
C ARG A 291 23.41 15.07 -6.75
N LYS A 292 22.69 13.94 -6.50
CA LYS A 292 21.26 13.83 -6.77
C LYS A 292 20.55 13.11 -5.64
N LEU A 293 19.48 13.70 -5.16
CA LEU A 293 18.62 13.18 -4.10
C LEU A 293 17.30 12.68 -4.70
N VAL A 294 16.93 11.43 -4.39
CA VAL A 294 15.62 10.85 -4.73
C VAL A 294 14.84 10.58 -3.45
N LEU A 295 13.78 11.34 -3.24
CA LEU A 295 12.88 11.16 -2.10
C LEU A 295 11.81 10.12 -2.39
N ALA A 296 11.75 9.08 -1.58
CA ALA A 296 10.75 8.01 -1.62
C ALA A 296 10.37 7.49 -0.21
N PRO A 297 10.35 8.37 0.83
CA PRO A 297 10.01 7.94 2.20
C PRO A 297 8.51 7.78 2.42
N GLY A 298 7.72 7.86 1.37
CA GLY A 298 6.26 7.92 1.38
C GLY A 298 5.74 9.35 1.54
N VAL A 299 4.52 9.58 1.06
CA VAL A 299 3.92 10.91 0.85
C VAL A 299 4.01 11.83 2.08
N LEU A 300 3.67 11.31 3.26
CA LEU A 300 3.71 12.09 4.50
C LEU A 300 5.16 12.36 4.96
N GLY A 301 6.05 11.40 4.74
CA GLY A 301 7.49 11.56 4.98
C GLY A 301 8.10 12.63 4.07
N THR A 302 7.78 12.59 2.78
CA THR A 302 8.19 13.60 1.80
C THR A 302 7.67 14.99 2.18
N ALA A 303 6.40 15.10 2.60
CA ALA A 303 5.84 16.39 3.06
C ALA A 303 6.64 16.96 4.23
N ARG A 304 6.96 16.15 5.25
CA ARG A 304 7.77 16.59 6.40
C ARG A 304 9.16 17.07 5.97
N ILE A 305 9.84 16.29 5.14
CA ILE A 305 11.20 16.62 4.67
C ILE A 305 11.19 17.93 3.89
N VAL A 306 10.27 18.08 2.94
CA VAL A 306 10.20 19.29 2.10
C VAL A 306 9.82 20.53 2.92
N LEU A 307 8.84 20.44 3.81
CA LEU A 307 8.43 21.57 4.66
C LEU A 307 9.57 22.04 5.57
N ARG A 308 10.32 21.12 6.19
CA ARG A 308 11.50 21.45 7.00
C ARG A 308 12.62 22.08 6.17
N SER A 309 12.86 21.56 4.96
CA SER A 309 13.96 22.03 4.09
C SER A 309 13.78 23.45 3.62
N PHE A 310 12.55 23.91 3.46
CA PHE A 310 12.24 25.28 3.08
C PHE A 310 11.89 26.18 4.27
N ASP A 311 12.01 25.68 5.50
CA ASP A 311 11.67 26.40 6.75
C ASP A 311 10.29 27.07 6.66
N LYS A 312 9.29 26.29 6.22
CA LYS A 312 7.93 26.78 5.97
C LYS A 312 6.94 26.22 7.00
N GLU A 313 7.14 26.65 8.26
CA GLU A 313 6.15 26.41 9.31
C GLU A 313 4.77 26.95 8.88
N ASN A 314 3.74 26.18 9.18
CA ASN A 314 2.34 26.49 8.85
C ASN A 314 2.03 26.60 7.34
N ARG A 315 2.97 26.26 6.44
CA ARG A 315 2.66 26.12 5.02
C ARG A 315 1.73 24.92 4.83
N THR A 316 0.57 25.18 4.27
CA THR A 316 -0.41 24.14 3.96
C THR A 316 -0.11 23.51 2.61
N LEU A 317 0.02 22.17 2.60
CA LEU A 317 0.11 21.36 1.39
C LEU A 317 -1.22 20.62 1.18
N PRO A 318 -1.64 20.37 -0.07
CA PRO A 318 -2.78 19.51 -0.35
C PRO A 318 -2.53 18.07 0.10
N LEU A 319 -3.60 17.30 0.28
CA LEU A 319 -3.53 15.89 0.63
C LEU A 319 -4.64 15.12 -0.07
N LEU A 320 -4.30 13.97 -0.63
CA LEU A 320 -5.25 13.00 -1.17
C LEU A 320 -5.19 11.71 -0.37
N CYS A 321 -6.38 11.16 -0.07
CA CYS A 321 -6.55 9.86 0.55
C CYS A 321 -7.87 9.25 0.06
N ASN A 322 -7.84 8.03 -0.50
CA ASN A 322 -9.09 7.38 -0.91
C ASN A 322 -10.03 7.20 0.29
N PRO A 323 -11.29 7.64 0.22
CA PRO A 323 -12.31 7.17 1.13
C PRO A 323 -12.43 5.64 1.00
N TYR A 324 -12.54 4.96 2.15
CA TYR A 324 -12.53 3.50 2.22
C TYR A 324 -13.56 3.01 3.21
N ALA A 325 -14.29 1.97 2.83
CA ALA A 325 -15.17 1.24 3.73
C ALA A 325 -15.08 -0.26 3.46
N TYR A 326 -15.37 -1.07 4.46
CA TYR A 326 -15.49 -2.49 4.24
C TYR A 326 -16.81 -3.05 4.75
N PHE A 327 -17.25 -4.12 4.07
CA PHE A 327 -18.54 -4.73 4.27
C PHE A 327 -18.35 -6.23 4.47
N PRO A 328 -18.53 -6.75 5.69
CA PRO A 328 -18.75 -8.17 5.89
C PRO A 328 -20.04 -8.59 5.16
N CYS A 329 -19.93 -9.62 4.34
CA CYS A 329 -21.03 -10.17 3.55
C CYS A 329 -21.18 -11.67 3.83
N ILE A 330 -22.40 -12.19 3.72
CA ILE A 330 -22.72 -13.62 3.87
C ILE A 330 -23.25 -14.15 2.55
N ASN A 331 -22.56 -15.13 1.99
CA ASN A 331 -23.04 -15.92 0.88
C ASN A 331 -23.86 -17.11 1.42
N VAL A 332 -25.17 -16.94 1.49
CA VAL A 332 -26.06 -17.92 2.13
C VAL A 332 -25.97 -19.32 1.53
N SER A 333 -25.60 -19.45 0.26
CA SER A 333 -25.43 -20.74 -0.40
C SER A 333 -24.22 -21.53 0.09
N GLN A 334 -23.34 -20.92 0.84
CA GLN A 334 -22.12 -21.51 1.39
C GLN A 334 -22.21 -21.80 2.90
N LEU A 335 -23.32 -21.43 3.55
CA LEU A 335 -23.54 -21.71 4.97
C LEU A 335 -23.46 -23.21 5.26
N GLY A 336 -22.74 -23.57 6.32
CA GLY A 336 -22.59 -24.95 6.78
C GLY A 336 -21.77 -25.88 5.85
N LYS A 337 -21.22 -25.39 4.75
CA LYS A 337 -20.32 -26.17 3.89
C LYS A 337 -18.96 -26.39 4.53
N THR A 338 -18.20 -27.33 4.00
CA THR A 338 -16.83 -27.57 4.44
C THR A 338 -15.96 -26.36 4.14
N PHE A 339 -15.27 -25.87 5.15
CA PHE A 339 -14.33 -24.78 4.99
C PHE A 339 -13.03 -25.25 4.33
N GLU A 340 -12.65 -24.60 3.24
CA GLU A 340 -11.41 -24.88 2.54
C GLU A 340 -10.22 -24.25 3.28
N ARG A 341 -9.27 -25.07 3.74
CA ARG A 341 -8.16 -24.63 4.59
C ARG A 341 -6.97 -24.06 3.82
N ASN A 342 -6.76 -24.51 2.59
CA ASN A 342 -5.60 -24.17 1.75
C ASN A 342 -5.99 -23.18 0.65
N THR A 343 -6.46 -22.00 1.02
CA THR A 343 -6.80 -20.95 0.07
C THR A 343 -6.02 -19.67 0.38
N THR A 344 -5.94 -18.77 -0.60
CA THR A 344 -5.22 -17.51 -0.42
C THR A 344 -5.94 -16.56 0.55
N GLY A 345 -5.19 -15.89 1.42
CA GLY A 345 -5.67 -14.78 2.26
C GLY A 345 -5.78 -13.45 1.51
N PHE A 346 -5.24 -13.35 0.30
CA PHE A 346 -5.33 -12.14 -0.54
C PHE A 346 -6.70 -12.00 -1.20
N SER A 347 -6.96 -10.82 -1.77
CA SER A 347 -8.12 -10.61 -2.62
C SER A 347 -8.14 -11.62 -3.76
N GLN A 348 -9.24 -12.34 -3.92
CA GLN A 348 -9.38 -13.37 -4.94
C GLN A 348 -10.14 -12.87 -6.17
N LEU A 349 -11.12 -11.99 -5.96
CA LEU A 349 -11.87 -11.30 -6.99
C LEU A 349 -11.82 -9.80 -6.73
N SER A 350 -11.91 -9.03 -7.81
CA SER A 350 -12.08 -7.59 -7.76
C SER A 350 -13.33 -7.19 -8.54
N LEU A 351 -14.11 -6.29 -7.96
CA LEU A 351 -15.31 -5.72 -8.56
C LEU A 351 -15.06 -4.24 -8.83
N PHE A 352 -15.06 -3.86 -10.09
CA PHE A 352 -14.89 -2.47 -10.53
C PHE A 352 -16.24 -1.88 -10.95
N HIS A 353 -16.39 -0.60 -10.73
CA HIS A 353 -17.52 0.18 -11.19
C HIS A 353 -17.03 1.47 -11.85
N ASP A 354 -17.24 1.58 -13.15
CA ASP A 354 -17.01 2.82 -13.88
C ASP A 354 -18.25 3.72 -13.76
N ARG A 355 -18.18 4.68 -12.83
CA ARG A 355 -19.34 5.48 -12.41
C ARG A 355 -19.89 6.41 -13.49
N ASN A 356 -19.08 6.79 -14.46
CA ASN A 356 -19.45 7.69 -15.55
C ASN A 356 -19.28 7.08 -16.95
N ASN A 357 -18.84 5.82 -17.03
CA ASN A 357 -18.56 5.11 -18.27
C ASN A 357 -17.52 5.81 -19.18
N GLN A 358 -16.56 6.52 -18.57
CA GLN A 358 -15.49 7.25 -19.27
C GLN A 358 -14.09 6.76 -18.86
N GLY A 359 -14.01 5.83 -17.92
CA GLY A 359 -12.76 5.25 -17.46
C GLY A 359 -11.89 6.16 -16.58
N ASP A 360 -12.42 7.25 -16.06
CA ASP A 360 -11.73 8.22 -15.21
C ASP A 360 -12.33 8.35 -13.80
N ASP A 361 -13.44 7.68 -13.52
CA ASP A 361 -14.13 7.73 -12.23
C ASP A 361 -14.45 6.32 -11.70
N ILE A 362 -13.37 5.54 -11.52
CA ILE A 362 -13.45 4.13 -11.16
C ILE A 362 -13.44 3.97 -9.64
N ALA A 363 -14.45 3.25 -9.11
CA ALA A 363 -14.44 2.71 -7.75
C ALA A 363 -14.16 1.20 -7.82
N MET A 364 -13.42 0.67 -6.86
CA MET A 364 -13.02 -0.74 -6.83
C MET A 364 -13.29 -1.37 -5.48
N ALA A 365 -13.85 -2.55 -5.50
CA ALA A 365 -13.93 -3.41 -4.33
C ALA A 365 -13.02 -4.64 -4.48
N SER A 366 -12.22 -4.90 -3.46
CA SER A 366 -11.49 -6.14 -3.28
C SER A 366 -12.36 -7.15 -2.53
N LEU A 367 -12.48 -8.37 -3.05
CA LEU A 367 -13.27 -9.44 -2.44
C LEU A 367 -12.35 -10.55 -1.95
N TYR A 368 -12.43 -10.86 -0.68
CA TYR A 368 -11.63 -11.92 -0.08
C TYR A 368 -12.43 -12.72 0.93
N SER A 369 -12.15 -14.01 0.98
CA SER A 369 -12.69 -14.89 1.99
C SER A 369 -11.90 -14.71 3.26
N TYR A 370 -12.60 -14.53 4.36
CA TYR A 370 -11.96 -14.20 5.61
C TYR A 370 -11.50 -15.46 6.36
N LYS A 371 -10.23 -15.54 6.73
CA LYS A 371 -9.66 -16.72 7.39
C LYS A 371 -8.93 -16.45 8.69
N SER A 372 -8.81 -15.19 9.07
CA SER A 372 -7.83 -14.77 10.06
C SER A 372 -8.42 -14.48 11.45
N LEU A 373 -7.57 -13.95 12.30
CA LEU A 373 -7.83 -13.46 13.65
C LEU A 373 -9.09 -12.59 13.85
N MET A 374 -9.66 -11.99 12.78
CA MET A 374 -10.93 -11.26 12.90
C MET A 374 -12.08 -12.20 13.28
N LEU A 375 -11.99 -13.48 12.92
CA LEU A 375 -12.93 -14.49 13.43
C LEU A 375 -12.85 -14.63 14.94
N PHE A 376 -11.64 -14.64 15.49
CA PHE A 376 -11.45 -14.62 16.92
C PHE A 376 -12.07 -13.38 17.57
N ARG A 377 -11.94 -12.23 16.92
CA ARG A 377 -12.54 -10.98 17.35
C ARG A 377 -14.06 -11.01 17.29
N ILE A 378 -14.65 -11.53 16.22
CA ILE A 378 -16.09 -11.69 16.07
C ILE A 378 -16.64 -12.65 17.14
N ILE A 379 -15.97 -13.78 17.38
CA ILE A 379 -16.37 -14.72 18.45
C ILE A 379 -16.33 -14.03 19.82
N LYS A 380 -15.30 -13.24 20.07
CA LYS A 380 -15.15 -12.50 21.33
C LYS A 380 -16.25 -11.45 21.55
N GLU A 381 -16.70 -10.79 20.49
CA GLU A 381 -17.74 -9.76 20.55
C GLU A 381 -19.16 -10.35 20.46
N ALA A 382 -19.29 -11.61 20.08
CA ALA A 382 -20.60 -12.27 20.01
C ALA A 382 -21.12 -12.60 21.42
N PRO A 383 -22.40 -12.37 21.71
CA PRO A 383 -23.01 -12.62 23.01
C PRO A 383 -23.29 -14.13 23.20
N VAL A 384 -22.32 -14.97 22.93
CA VAL A 384 -22.38 -16.44 23.03
C VAL A 384 -21.17 -16.95 23.80
N ASN A 385 -21.30 -18.10 24.43
CA ASN A 385 -20.15 -18.73 25.06
C ASN A 385 -19.12 -19.19 24.01
N PHE A 386 -17.89 -19.44 24.44
CA PHE A 386 -16.78 -19.74 23.53
C PHE A 386 -17.02 -21.00 22.67
N ARG A 387 -17.64 -22.05 23.26
CA ARG A 387 -17.92 -23.31 22.54
C ARG A 387 -18.95 -23.12 21.43
N ASP A 388 -20.05 -22.45 21.75
CA ASP A 388 -21.10 -22.15 20.77
C ASP A 388 -20.59 -21.15 19.72
N GLY A 389 -19.74 -20.19 20.13
CA GLY A 389 -19.06 -19.29 19.23
C GLY A 389 -18.21 -20.01 18.19
N ILE A 390 -17.44 -21.03 18.58
CA ILE A 390 -16.66 -21.86 17.63
C ILE A 390 -17.60 -22.61 16.67
N ALA A 391 -18.68 -23.20 17.16
CA ALA A 391 -19.64 -23.94 16.34
C ALA A 391 -20.32 -23.01 15.32
N LEU A 392 -20.79 -21.84 15.75
CA LEU A 392 -21.36 -20.82 14.87
C LEU A 392 -20.35 -20.36 13.82
N MET A 393 -19.10 -20.12 14.22
CA MET A 393 -18.07 -19.69 13.29
C MET A 393 -17.77 -20.75 12.23
N ASN A 394 -17.67 -22.02 12.60
CA ASN A 394 -17.49 -23.09 11.62
C ASN A 394 -18.64 -23.16 10.61
N TYR A 395 -19.85 -22.82 11.01
CA TYR A 395 -21.01 -22.74 10.14
C TYR A 395 -20.97 -21.54 9.19
N PHE A 396 -20.52 -20.37 9.67
CA PHE A 396 -20.50 -19.13 8.90
C PHE A 396 -19.23 -18.93 8.06
N MET A 397 -18.08 -19.47 8.50
CA MET A 397 -16.78 -19.24 7.84
C MET A 397 -16.77 -19.51 6.32
N PRO A 398 -17.36 -20.62 5.83
CA PRO A 398 -17.37 -20.89 4.39
C PRO A 398 -18.17 -19.86 3.59
N ALA A 399 -19.11 -19.19 4.25
CA ALA A 399 -20.01 -18.21 3.64
C ALA A 399 -19.50 -16.76 3.73
N PHE A 400 -18.44 -16.51 4.48
CA PHE A 400 -17.96 -15.15 4.74
C PHE A 400 -17.20 -14.58 3.54
N VAL A 401 -17.56 -13.37 3.15
CA VAL A 401 -16.86 -12.56 2.15
C VAL A 401 -16.65 -11.16 2.74
N ILE A 402 -15.46 -10.62 2.65
CA ILE A 402 -15.20 -9.22 2.93
C ILE A 402 -15.09 -8.46 1.62
N MET A 403 -15.88 -7.42 1.48
CA MET A 403 -15.76 -6.43 0.41
C MET A 403 -15.09 -5.18 0.97
N GLY A 404 -13.88 -4.89 0.53
CA GLY A 404 -13.16 -3.63 0.84
C GLY A 404 -13.26 -2.67 -0.34
N LEU A 405 -13.97 -1.56 -0.16
CA LEU A 405 -14.34 -0.63 -1.23
C LEU A 405 -13.54 0.67 -1.15
N PHE A 406 -12.86 1.00 -2.23
CA PHE A 406 -12.11 2.24 -2.43
C PHE A 406 -12.85 3.18 -3.38
N HIS A 407 -12.87 4.46 -3.02
CA HIS A 407 -13.44 5.51 -3.86
C HIS A 407 -12.33 6.40 -4.43
N PRO A 408 -12.44 6.88 -5.68
CA PRO A 408 -11.49 7.86 -6.21
C PRO A 408 -11.62 9.19 -5.48
N GLU A 409 -10.51 9.95 -5.47
CA GLU A 409 -10.41 11.19 -4.73
C GLU A 409 -9.74 12.29 -5.55
N LYS A 410 -10.19 13.54 -5.33
CA LYS A 410 -9.66 14.75 -5.96
C LYS A 410 -9.21 15.75 -4.89
N GLN A 411 -8.28 16.61 -5.26
CA GLN A 411 -7.85 17.69 -4.39
C GLN A 411 -9.01 18.59 -3.98
N GLY A 412 -8.95 19.13 -2.77
CA GLY A 412 -9.96 20.02 -2.21
C GLY A 412 -9.40 20.88 -1.09
N ALA A 413 -9.93 22.07 -0.91
CA ALA A 413 -9.44 23.05 0.06
C ALA A 413 -9.48 22.58 1.53
N THR A 414 -10.32 21.59 1.83
CA THR A 414 -10.49 21.02 3.19
C THR A 414 -9.67 19.75 3.42
N LYS A 415 -8.75 19.42 2.51
CA LYS A 415 -7.90 18.22 2.51
C LYS A 415 -6.45 18.66 2.46
N SER A 416 -5.84 18.82 3.61
CA SER A 416 -4.53 19.44 3.68
C SER A 416 -3.75 18.99 4.90
N LEU A 417 -2.45 19.24 4.86
CA LEU A 417 -1.54 19.08 5.98
C LEU A 417 -0.56 20.25 6.07
N ASN A 418 -0.05 20.47 7.26
CA ASN A 418 1.04 21.39 7.53
C ASN A 418 1.97 20.81 8.60
N LEU A 419 3.11 21.46 8.81
CA LEU A 419 4.05 21.09 9.86
C LEU A 419 4.00 22.15 10.96
N LYS A 420 3.75 21.73 12.21
CA LYS A 420 3.74 22.57 13.39
C LYS A 420 4.93 22.27 14.27
N LYS A 421 5.59 23.31 14.77
CA LYS A 421 6.67 23.18 15.73
C LYS A 421 6.17 22.57 17.04
N ASP A 422 6.86 21.54 17.50
CA ASP A 422 6.61 20.89 18.79
C ASP A 422 7.94 20.37 19.36
N THR A 423 8.54 21.17 20.23
CA THR A 423 9.83 20.86 20.86
C THR A 423 9.78 19.67 21.82
N SER A 424 8.60 19.17 22.15
CA SER A 424 8.45 17.93 22.93
C SER A 424 8.73 16.67 22.11
N LYS A 425 8.73 16.80 20.78
CA LYS A 425 9.00 15.70 19.84
C LYS A 425 10.48 15.62 19.50
N ILE A 426 10.97 14.41 19.30
CA ILE A 426 12.38 14.17 18.93
C ILE A 426 12.75 14.90 17.63
N THR A 427 11.82 14.97 16.68
CA THR A 427 12.03 15.67 15.40
C THR A 427 11.83 17.18 15.49
N GLY A 428 11.32 17.69 16.61
CA GLY A 428 11.06 19.12 16.85
C GLY A 428 9.72 19.61 16.31
N ASP A 429 8.90 18.74 15.73
CA ASP A 429 7.65 19.09 15.07
C ASP A 429 6.63 17.94 15.04
N VAL A 430 5.40 18.28 14.63
CA VAL A 430 4.29 17.35 14.41
C VAL A 430 3.59 17.68 13.10
N LEU A 431 3.21 16.66 12.34
CA LEU A 431 2.39 16.82 11.15
C LEU A 431 0.93 17.04 11.56
N ASP A 432 0.40 18.23 11.28
CA ASP A 432 -1.00 18.57 11.53
C ASP A 432 -1.79 18.39 10.23
N ALA A 433 -2.82 17.53 10.27
CA ALA A 433 -3.58 17.16 9.08
C ALA A 433 -5.09 17.31 9.31
N GLY A 434 -5.75 17.95 8.36
CA GLY A 434 -7.20 18.05 8.28
C GLY A 434 -7.72 17.40 7.00
N TYR A 435 -8.76 16.58 7.11
CA TYR A 435 -9.37 15.94 5.96
C TYR A 435 -10.89 15.88 6.08
N HIS A 436 -11.58 16.66 5.26
CA HIS A 436 -13.03 16.72 5.26
C HIS A 436 -13.56 16.56 3.84
N LEU A 437 -14.44 15.58 3.67
CA LEU A 437 -15.21 15.44 2.44
C LEU A 437 -16.34 16.48 2.42
N SER A 438 -16.52 17.13 1.28
CA SER A 438 -17.70 17.97 1.04
C SER A 438 -18.99 17.14 1.06
N GLU A 439 -20.13 17.77 1.23
CA GLU A 439 -21.43 17.08 1.22
C GLU A 439 -21.69 16.36 -0.11
N THR A 440 -21.28 16.95 -1.22
CA THR A 440 -21.36 16.32 -2.55
C THR A 440 -20.50 15.05 -2.63
N GLU A 441 -19.29 15.08 -2.11
CA GLU A 441 -18.39 13.89 -2.05
C GLU A 441 -18.97 12.81 -1.14
N LYS A 442 -19.49 13.17 0.03
CA LYS A 442 -20.17 12.23 0.94
C LYS A 442 -21.36 11.56 0.28
N GLN A 443 -22.21 12.33 -0.43
CA GLN A 443 -23.34 11.81 -1.19
C GLN A 443 -22.87 10.84 -2.29
N LYS A 444 -21.80 11.17 -3.01
CA LYS A 444 -21.22 10.32 -4.04
C LYS A 444 -20.65 9.01 -3.46
N VAL A 445 -19.97 9.07 -2.33
CA VAL A 445 -19.51 7.88 -1.60
C VAL A 445 -20.70 7.03 -1.16
N HIS A 446 -21.73 7.64 -0.57
CA HIS A 446 -22.92 6.93 -0.10
C HIS A 446 -23.69 6.23 -1.24
N SER A 447 -23.90 6.93 -2.36
CA SER A 447 -24.59 6.35 -3.53
C SER A 447 -23.80 5.18 -4.12
N THR A 448 -22.47 5.33 -4.24
CA THR A 448 -21.58 4.26 -4.70
C THR A 448 -21.62 3.06 -3.76
N ASN A 449 -21.55 3.26 -2.43
CA ASN A 449 -21.70 2.19 -1.44
C ASN A 449 -23.02 1.43 -1.62
N THR A 450 -24.11 2.14 -1.91
CA THR A 450 -25.43 1.53 -2.14
C THR A 450 -25.45 0.67 -3.40
N LEU A 451 -24.81 1.14 -4.49
CA LEU A 451 -24.69 0.37 -5.73
C LEU A 451 -23.85 -0.90 -5.52
N PHE A 452 -22.72 -0.80 -4.82
CA PHE A 452 -21.89 -1.99 -4.51
C PHE A 452 -22.63 -2.99 -3.62
N LYS A 453 -23.41 -2.54 -2.63
CA LYS A 453 -24.26 -3.45 -1.84
C LYS A 453 -25.27 -4.19 -2.73
N LYS A 454 -25.91 -3.49 -3.68
CA LYS A 454 -26.81 -4.11 -4.65
C LYS A 454 -26.09 -5.11 -5.54
N ALA A 455 -24.90 -4.77 -6.04
CA ALA A 455 -24.07 -5.67 -6.84
C ALA A 455 -23.69 -6.94 -6.05
N MET A 456 -23.24 -6.81 -4.80
CA MET A 456 -22.93 -7.97 -3.93
C MET A 456 -24.15 -8.86 -3.70
N THR A 457 -25.32 -8.29 -3.46
CA THR A 457 -26.57 -9.06 -3.36
C THR A 457 -26.88 -9.81 -4.66
N LYS A 458 -26.62 -9.20 -5.82
CA LYS A 458 -26.77 -9.88 -7.12
C LYS A 458 -25.77 -11.03 -7.29
N LEU A 459 -24.56 -10.91 -6.72
CA LEU A 459 -23.56 -11.98 -6.68
C LEU A 459 -23.95 -13.13 -5.70
N GLY A 460 -24.93 -12.92 -4.82
CA GLY A 460 -25.36 -13.90 -3.81
C GLY A 460 -24.71 -13.72 -2.46
N ALA A 461 -23.94 -12.66 -2.25
CA ALA A 461 -23.35 -12.30 -0.98
C ALA A 461 -24.08 -11.07 -0.39
N PHE A 462 -24.70 -11.23 0.77
CA PHE A 462 -25.52 -10.20 1.40
C PHE A 462 -24.69 -9.38 2.38
N PRO A 463 -24.50 -8.06 2.15
CA PRO A 463 -23.81 -7.18 3.09
C PRO A 463 -24.56 -7.08 4.42
N VAL A 464 -23.88 -7.37 5.52
CA VAL A 464 -24.48 -7.36 6.88
C VAL A 464 -24.38 -5.99 7.51
N LYS A 465 -23.21 -5.34 7.41
CA LYS A 465 -22.90 -4.06 8.03
C LYS A 465 -21.88 -3.30 7.20
N MET A 466 -21.95 -1.99 7.20
CA MET A 466 -20.85 -1.13 6.75
C MET A 466 -19.95 -0.79 7.95
N ILE A 467 -18.66 -0.89 7.74
CA ILE A 467 -17.66 -0.47 8.71
C ILE A 467 -16.82 0.61 8.04
N ASP A 468 -16.88 1.81 8.60
CA ASP A 468 -16.06 2.95 8.20
C ASP A 468 -14.91 3.07 9.22
N PRO A 469 -13.67 2.75 8.81
CA PRO A 469 -12.52 2.84 9.71
C PRO A 469 -11.93 4.26 9.79
N GLY A 470 -12.55 5.24 9.14
CA GLY A 470 -12.08 6.63 9.07
C GLY A 470 -11.11 6.90 7.92
N ILE A 471 -10.97 8.17 7.56
CA ILE A 471 -10.05 8.61 6.52
C ILE A 471 -8.59 8.39 6.98
N GLY A 472 -7.76 7.86 6.10
CA GLY A 472 -6.39 7.43 6.39
C GLY A 472 -6.23 5.91 6.37
N SER A 473 -7.29 5.18 6.68
CA SER A 473 -7.28 3.71 6.78
C SER A 473 -7.14 2.98 5.45
N SER A 474 -7.38 3.63 4.32
CA SER A 474 -7.09 3.07 3.00
C SER A 474 -5.57 2.85 2.77
N ILE A 475 -4.73 3.60 3.51
CA ILE A 475 -3.25 3.62 3.35
C ILE A 475 -2.84 4.09 1.93
N HIS A 476 -3.73 4.76 1.24
CA HIS A 476 -3.51 5.35 -0.07
C HIS A 476 -3.40 6.87 0.08
N TYR A 477 -2.18 7.39 0.09
CA TYR A 477 -1.90 8.82 0.22
C TYR A 477 -1.21 9.34 -1.03
N ALA A 478 -1.53 10.58 -1.42
CA ALA A 478 -0.96 11.24 -2.59
C ALA A 478 -1.06 12.77 -2.53
N GLY A 479 -0.48 13.45 -3.49
CA GLY A 479 -0.85 14.80 -3.91
C GLY A 479 -0.32 15.95 -3.06
N VAL A 480 0.66 15.74 -2.19
CA VAL A 480 1.21 16.81 -1.33
C VAL A 480 2.12 17.79 -2.11
N LEU A 481 2.66 17.36 -3.23
CA LEU A 481 3.51 18.15 -4.14
C LEU A 481 3.06 17.91 -5.59
N PRO A 482 1.87 18.40 -5.99
CA PRO A 482 1.24 18.01 -7.25
C PRO A 482 2.11 18.31 -8.46
N PHE A 483 2.01 17.47 -9.50
CA PHE A 483 2.68 17.71 -10.78
C PHE A 483 2.14 18.97 -11.45
N GLU A 484 3.05 19.85 -11.86
CA GLU A 484 2.77 21.09 -12.55
C GLU A 484 3.80 21.32 -13.67
N LYS A 485 3.33 21.81 -14.81
CA LYS A 485 4.21 22.14 -15.95
C LYS A 485 4.98 23.44 -15.70
N GLU A 486 4.32 24.41 -15.10
CA GLU A 486 4.91 25.70 -14.72
C GLU A 486 5.61 25.60 -13.37
N GLU A 487 6.72 26.30 -13.22
CA GLU A 487 7.45 26.33 -11.96
C GLU A 487 6.63 27.04 -10.87
N LYS A 488 6.22 26.27 -9.87
CA LYS A 488 5.49 26.77 -8.69
C LYS A 488 6.10 26.18 -7.42
N PRO A 489 6.13 26.95 -6.32
CA PRO A 489 6.61 26.44 -5.04
C PRO A 489 5.79 25.23 -4.56
N PHE A 490 6.44 24.21 -4.01
CA PHE A 490 5.82 22.99 -3.49
C PHE A 490 5.04 22.20 -4.54
N THR A 491 5.57 22.12 -5.75
CA THR A 491 5.08 21.28 -6.83
C THR A 491 6.23 20.55 -7.49
N LEU A 492 5.92 19.54 -8.30
CA LEU A 492 6.89 18.77 -9.08
C LEU A 492 6.71 19.06 -10.56
N SER A 493 7.83 19.17 -11.27
CA SER A 493 7.80 19.08 -12.74
C SER A 493 7.36 17.67 -13.20
N PRO A 494 6.88 17.51 -14.44
CA PRO A 494 6.42 16.21 -14.95
C PRO A 494 7.48 15.09 -14.93
N ASP A 495 8.76 15.42 -14.85
CA ASP A 495 9.87 14.48 -14.71
C ASP A 495 10.15 14.06 -13.24
N GLY A 496 9.38 14.58 -12.29
CA GLY A 496 9.48 14.28 -10.85
C GLY A 496 10.45 15.15 -10.07
N ARG A 497 11.06 16.18 -10.69
CA ARG A 497 11.97 17.10 -10.00
C ARG A 497 11.18 18.13 -9.19
N LEU A 498 11.63 18.39 -7.98
CA LEU A 498 11.04 19.41 -7.11
C LEU A 498 11.36 20.81 -7.66
N HIS A 499 10.32 21.59 -7.95
CA HIS A 499 10.48 22.97 -8.44
C HIS A 499 11.26 23.85 -7.45
N GLY A 500 12.06 24.76 -7.98
CA GLY A 500 13.00 25.58 -7.18
C GLY A 500 14.28 24.83 -6.78
N THR A 501 14.47 23.59 -7.23
CA THR A 501 15.69 22.79 -7.02
C THR A 501 16.26 22.26 -8.34
N ARG A 502 17.55 21.89 -8.32
CA ARG A 502 18.21 21.35 -9.53
C ARG A 502 18.25 19.82 -9.52
N ASN A 503 18.56 19.23 -8.37
CA ASN A 503 18.99 17.85 -8.26
C ASN A 503 18.18 17.04 -7.23
N ILE A 504 16.93 17.45 -6.95
CA ILE A 504 16.04 16.80 -6.00
C ILE A 504 14.81 16.28 -6.72
N PHE A 505 14.62 14.98 -6.66
CA PHE A 505 13.53 14.24 -7.30
C PHE A 505 12.63 13.59 -6.25
N VAL A 506 11.35 13.47 -6.54
CA VAL A 506 10.37 12.83 -5.66
C VAL A 506 9.73 11.66 -6.40
N ALA A 507 9.94 10.46 -5.90
CA ALA A 507 9.58 9.22 -6.59
C ALA A 507 8.36 8.51 -5.99
N ASP A 508 7.76 9.02 -4.90
CA ASP A 508 6.54 8.48 -4.32
C ASP A 508 5.26 9.14 -4.89
N GLY A 509 4.12 8.91 -4.26
CA GLY A 509 2.82 9.43 -4.72
C GLY A 509 2.60 10.93 -4.50
N SER A 510 3.60 11.67 -4.02
CA SER A 510 3.45 13.10 -3.69
C SER A 510 3.03 13.96 -4.89
N GLY A 511 3.41 13.57 -6.11
CA GLY A 511 3.10 14.31 -7.34
C GLY A 511 1.69 14.10 -7.89
N PHE A 512 0.98 13.06 -7.50
CA PHE A 512 -0.29 12.70 -8.13
C PHE A 512 -1.39 13.72 -7.82
N CYS A 513 -1.99 14.32 -8.85
CA CYS A 513 -3.05 15.32 -8.72
C CYS A 513 -4.44 14.70 -8.52
N PHE A 514 -4.57 13.42 -8.75
CA PHE A 514 -5.78 12.62 -8.62
C PHE A 514 -5.43 11.25 -8.03
N LEU A 515 -6.35 10.66 -7.28
CA LEU A 515 -6.18 9.36 -6.67
C LEU A 515 -7.30 8.42 -7.14
N PRO A 516 -7.05 7.53 -8.11
CA PRO A 516 -8.04 6.54 -8.52
C PRO A 516 -8.49 5.65 -7.36
N GLY A 517 -9.74 5.18 -7.38
CA GLY A 517 -10.28 4.23 -6.39
C GLY A 517 -9.80 2.80 -6.64
N LYS A 518 -8.50 2.62 -6.87
CA LYS A 518 -7.84 1.35 -7.23
C LYS A 518 -6.62 1.09 -6.35
N GLY A 519 -6.04 -0.11 -6.47
CA GLY A 519 -4.71 -0.38 -5.90
C GLY A 519 -3.64 0.51 -6.51
N LEU A 520 -2.93 1.27 -5.68
CA LEU A 520 -1.95 2.27 -6.12
C LEU A 520 -0.56 1.70 -6.41
N THR A 521 -0.16 0.66 -5.70
CA THR A 521 1.25 0.31 -5.51
C THR A 521 1.99 0.06 -6.81
N LEU A 522 1.35 -0.59 -7.80
CA LEU A 522 1.96 -0.82 -9.12
C LEU A 522 2.23 0.51 -9.83
N SER A 523 1.29 1.46 -9.78
CA SER A 523 1.44 2.79 -10.40
C SER A 523 2.49 3.64 -9.69
N LEU A 524 2.58 3.54 -8.36
CA LEU A 524 3.63 4.20 -7.59
C LEU A 524 5.03 3.68 -7.96
N MET A 525 5.17 2.36 -8.13
CA MET A 525 6.44 1.74 -8.55
C MET A 525 6.80 2.12 -10.01
N ALA A 526 5.82 2.16 -10.91
CA ALA A 526 6.02 2.59 -12.29
C ALA A 526 6.45 4.07 -12.37
N ASN A 527 5.81 4.95 -11.59
CA ASN A 527 6.23 6.34 -11.46
C ASN A 527 7.65 6.46 -10.91
N ALA A 528 7.99 5.70 -9.86
CA ALA A 528 9.33 5.72 -9.26
C ALA A 528 10.41 5.27 -10.24
N HIS A 529 10.13 4.25 -11.07
CA HIS A 529 10.99 3.85 -12.18
C HIS A 529 11.19 5.00 -13.18
N SER A 530 10.10 5.65 -13.60
CA SER A 530 10.15 6.78 -14.55
C SER A 530 10.94 7.96 -14.00
N VAL A 531 10.71 8.35 -12.74
CA VAL A 531 11.44 9.45 -12.08
C VAL A 531 12.94 9.13 -11.98
N ALA A 532 13.30 7.90 -11.63
CA ALA A 532 14.69 7.48 -11.57
C ALA A 532 15.37 7.53 -12.97
N GLN A 533 14.66 7.12 -14.03
CA GLN A 533 15.15 7.27 -15.41
C GLN A 533 15.35 8.74 -15.79
N ASN A 534 14.43 9.61 -15.39
CA ASN A 534 14.55 11.04 -15.65
C ASN A 534 15.74 11.67 -14.88
N ALA A 535 15.95 11.23 -13.63
CA ALA A 535 17.12 11.66 -12.86
C ALA A 535 18.45 11.24 -13.50
N LEU A 536 18.52 10.12 -14.21
CA LEU A 536 19.71 9.70 -14.96
C LEU A 536 19.98 10.57 -16.18
N LYS A 537 18.94 11.07 -16.85
CA LYS A 537 19.06 11.86 -18.10
C LYS A 537 19.47 13.33 -17.86
N GLN A 538 19.22 13.85 -16.68
CA GLN A 538 19.62 15.23 -16.34
C GLN A 538 21.11 15.22 -15.96
N ASN A 539 21.93 15.99 -16.68
CA ASN A 539 23.36 16.17 -16.42
C ASN A 539 23.62 17.14 -15.27
#